data_99aa9e34829ca4489e7d8595646c5527
#
_entry.id   99aa9e34829ca4489e7d8595646c5527
#
_cell.length_a   1.000
_cell.length_b   1.000
_cell.length_c   1.000
_cell.angle_alpha   90.00
_cell.angle_beta   90.00
_cell.angle_gamma   90.00
#
_symmetry.space_group_name_H-M   'P 1'
#
loop_
_entity.id
_entity.type
_entity.pdbx_description
1 polymer ?
#
loop_
_entity_poly.entity_id
_entity_poly.type
_entity_poly.pdbx_seq_one_letter_code
_entity_poly.pdbx_strand_id
1 'polypeptide(L)'
;MANYSKAHVCQCLSRLSTVRRSSTVMIMGERRRTGMEFVDGVLSLAHGLIQLGLKPGDVVAISALNSDLYLEWLLAVAYVGGITAPFNYRWSLEEARTALQVAKPTILVHGAASYFWKFESYADSVPSLRWHVLMDTPCEVHSTNIGLTTEQLKRSCKRHLTADYLWAPQEAAIICFTSGIYLLPFHMRTTGRPKGVTLSHSALVVQSLAKIAIVGYGLFTHCTTVPYWWYIISLGHANGRRLSYLLPKFEAKLAVESIDQHSVTSLITVPAMMADLISFYRTKHISVGSKSVKKVLNGAGGLSSGLIKNAIEIFPRAKLLSSYGMTEACSSLTFVTLYDPARESCIQYSYANSSNLANKPDGICVGKPAPHIEIRITGDDSSCIGRIFTRGPHLMLGYWGQMPSNNSSPTDECWFDTGDIGHIDDCGNIWLVGRLKGRIKSGGENVYPEEVEGVLLQHPGISACVVIGLPDSRLTEMVVACIRLKDNWQWTDSSSNHPVNKNVHCLSSTVLQNFCREKDLTGFKIPKKFVVWKTQFPMTTTGKLRRDQVRAELMSYRQLPPSRL
;
A
#
# COMPACT_ATOMS: atom_id res chain seq x y z
N MET A 1 22.53 -5.99 23.39
CA MET A 1 21.89 -5.72 22.08
C MET A 1 21.58 -7.04 21.43
N ALA A 2 20.33 -7.29 21.05
CA ALA A 2 20.00 -8.48 20.29
C ALA A 2 20.67 -8.37 18.92
N ASN A 3 21.58 -9.31 18.59
CA ASN A 3 22.14 -9.43 17.25
C ASN A 3 21.05 -9.96 16.33
N TYR A 4 20.25 -9.05 15.75
CA TYR A 4 19.28 -9.40 14.73
C TYR A 4 19.98 -9.97 13.50
N SER A 5 19.30 -10.87 12.82
CA SER A 5 19.81 -11.54 11.64
C SER A 5 20.40 -10.55 10.64
N LYS A 6 21.66 -10.74 10.29
CA LYS A 6 22.33 -10.04 9.18
C LYS A 6 21.93 -10.64 7.83
N ALA A 7 20.67 -11.07 7.69
CA ALA A 7 20.23 -11.80 6.52
C ALA A 7 19.94 -10.87 5.33
N HIS A 8 20.42 -11.27 4.18
CA HIS A 8 20.12 -10.65 2.90
C HIS A 8 18.86 -11.28 2.27
N VAL A 9 18.04 -10.52 1.56
CA VAL A 9 16.79 -11.04 0.98
C VAL A 9 17.02 -12.19 0.00
N CYS A 10 18.15 -12.24 -0.70
CA CYS A 10 18.50 -13.31 -1.62
C CYS A 10 18.85 -14.65 -0.95
N GLN A 11 18.93 -14.74 0.38
CA GLN A 11 19.07 -16.02 1.08
C GLN A 11 17.95 -17.01 0.73
N CYS A 12 16.76 -16.51 0.36
CA CYS A 12 15.66 -17.36 -0.08
C CYS A 12 16.03 -18.20 -1.30
N LEU A 13 16.91 -17.72 -2.18
CA LEU A 13 17.32 -18.43 -3.41
C LEU A 13 18.02 -19.75 -3.08
N SER A 14 18.93 -19.76 -2.11
CA SER A 14 19.60 -20.99 -1.66
C SER A 14 18.60 -22.03 -1.18
N ARG A 15 17.60 -21.64 -0.39
CA ARG A 15 16.56 -22.57 0.07
C ARG A 15 15.66 -23.07 -1.05
N LEU A 16 15.35 -22.24 -2.03
CA LEU A 16 14.54 -22.62 -3.19
C LEU A 16 15.28 -23.62 -4.07
N SER A 17 16.59 -23.40 -4.32
CA SER A 17 17.40 -24.27 -5.16
C SER A 17 17.75 -25.61 -4.51
N THR A 18 17.70 -25.72 -3.19
CA THR A 18 18.03 -26.94 -2.43
C THR A 18 16.77 -27.67 -1.95
N VAL A 19 16.07 -27.10 -0.96
CA VAL A 19 14.93 -27.74 -0.28
C VAL A 19 13.68 -27.83 -1.17
N ARG A 20 13.52 -26.90 -2.10
CA ARG A 20 12.32 -26.78 -2.97
C ARG A 20 12.64 -26.93 -4.46
N ARG A 21 13.79 -27.52 -4.78
CA ARG A 21 14.34 -27.59 -6.14
C ARG A 21 13.31 -28.00 -7.21
N SER A 22 12.68 -29.15 -7.05
CA SER A 22 11.71 -29.72 -8.00
C SER A 22 10.24 -29.48 -7.61
N SER A 23 10.00 -28.81 -6.47
CA SER A 23 8.64 -28.52 -6.03
C SER A 23 8.13 -27.25 -6.68
N THR A 24 6.88 -27.22 -7.12
CA THR A 24 6.19 -25.98 -7.48
C THR A 24 6.19 -25.03 -6.30
N VAL A 25 6.70 -23.82 -6.47
CA VAL A 25 6.74 -22.76 -5.45
C VAL A 25 5.83 -21.60 -5.79
N MET A 26 5.47 -21.46 -7.06
CA MET A 26 4.66 -20.35 -7.56
C MET A 26 3.73 -20.80 -8.69
N ILE A 27 2.54 -20.22 -8.70
CA ILE A 27 1.54 -20.37 -9.78
C ILE A 27 1.06 -18.97 -10.17
N MET A 28 0.93 -18.73 -11.46
CA MET A 28 0.31 -17.53 -12.04
C MET A 28 -0.48 -17.92 -13.29
N GLY A 29 -1.80 -17.91 -13.18
CA GLY A 29 -2.66 -18.51 -14.20
C GLY A 29 -2.29 -19.99 -14.45
N GLU A 30 -2.03 -20.35 -15.70
CA GLU A 30 -1.59 -21.69 -16.08
C GLU A 30 -0.10 -21.96 -15.80
N ARG A 31 0.68 -20.90 -15.62
CA ARG A 31 2.13 -21.03 -15.46
C ARG A 31 2.49 -21.48 -14.04
N ARG A 32 3.27 -22.54 -13.97
CA ARG A 32 3.82 -23.09 -12.72
C ARG A 32 5.34 -22.99 -12.76
N ARG A 33 5.94 -22.65 -11.62
CA ARG A 33 7.40 -22.55 -11.47
C ARG A 33 7.86 -23.40 -10.31
N THR A 34 8.85 -24.23 -10.54
CA THR A 34 9.60 -24.93 -9.50
C THR A 34 10.62 -24.00 -8.84
N GLY A 35 11.13 -24.40 -7.67
CA GLY A 35 12.17 -23.62 -7.00
C GLY A 35 13.41 -23.39 -7.86
N MET A 36 13.85 -24.41 -8.60
CA MET A 36 15.01 -24.31 -9.48
C MET A 36 14.76 -23.39 -10.68
N GLU A 37 13.66 -23.59 -11.39
CA GLU A 37 13.31 -22.72 -12.54
C GLU A 37 13.21 -21.24 -12.16
N PHE A 38 12.68 -20.97 -10.96
CA PHE A 38 12.61 -19.59 -10.48
C PHE A 38 14.01 -19.02 -10.15
N VAL A 39 14.86 -19.81 -9.48
CA VAL A 39 16.24 -19.41 -9.16
C VAL A 39 17.05 -19.20 -10.43
N ASP A 40 16.94 -20.10 -11.41
CA ASP A 40 17.63 -19.97 -12.71
C ASP A 40 17.19 -18.69 -13.45
N GLY A 41 15.89 -18.36 -13.38
CA GLY A 41 15.35 -17.11 -13.92
C GLY A 41 15.98 -15.87 -13.27
N VAL A 42 16.08 -15.86 -11.92
CA VAL A 42 16.71 -14.77 -11.16
C VAL A 42 18.19 -14.64 -11.52
N LEU A 43 18.94 -15.74 -11.54
CA LEU A 43 20.39 -15.72 -11.80
C LEU A 43 20.71 -15.34 -13.25
N SER A 44 19.93 -15.83 -14.21
CA SER A 44 20.07 -15.43 -15.61
C SER A 44 19.82 -13.93 -15.81
N LEU A 45 18.78 -13.40 -15.15
CA LEU A 45 18.47 -11.98 -15.22
C LEU A 45 19.55 -11.13 -14.51
N ALA A 46 20.04 -11.57 -13.34
CA ALA A 46 21.15 -10.92 -12.63
C ALA A 46 22.42 -10.82 -13.50
N HIS A 47 22.74 -11.89 -14.23
CA HIS A 47 23.85 -11.86 -15.19
C HIS A 47 23.62 -10.85 -16.31
N GLY A 48 22.43 -10.81 -16.90
CA GLY A 48 22.07 -9.82 -17.92
C GLY A 48 22.21 -8.38 -17.39
N LEU A 49 21.83 -8.12 -16.13
CA LEU A 49 21.99 -6.81 -15.49
C LEU A 49 23.45 -6.41 -15.33
N ILE A 50 24.32 -7.34 -14.93
CA ILE A 50 25.79 -7.11 -14.88
C ILE A 50 26.32 -6.76 -16.27
N GLN A 51 25.89 -7.46 -17.32
CA GLN A 51 26.30 -7.17 -18.69
C GLN A 51 25.83 -5.80 -19.19
N LEU A 52 24.66 -5.33 -18.73
CA LEU A 52 24.20 -3.95 -18.98
C LEU A 52 25.01 -2.89 -18.20
N GLY A 53 25.92 -3.31 -17.33
CA GLY A 53 26.74 -2.43 -16.50
C GLY A 53 26.04 -1.89 -15.27
N LEU A 54 25.01 -2.58 -14.74
CA LEU A 54 24.39 -2.24 -13.47
C LEU A 54 25.41 -2.44 -12.35
N LYS A 55 25.57 -1.42 -11.50
CA LYS A 55 26.51 -1.41 -10.38
C LYS A 55 25.77 -1.50 -9.04
N PRO A 56 26.43 -1.99 -7.97
CA PRO A 56 25.89 -1.89 -6.62
C PRO A 56 25.49 -0.42 -6.29
N GLY A 57 24.30 -0.27 -5.71
CA GLY A 57 23.71 1.04 -5.42
C GLY A 57 22.93 1.70 -6.58
N ASP A 58 23.04 1.20 -7.80
CA ASP A 58 22.22 1.68 -8.92
C ASP A 58 20.74 1.37 -8.69
N VAL A 59 19.88 2.28 -9.11
CA VAL A 59 18.43 2.14 -8.95
C VAL A 59 17.79 1.58 -10.21
N VAL A 60 16.93 0.57 -10.03
CA VAL A 60 16.08 0.00 -11.07
C VAL A 60 14.62 0.30 -10.75
N ALA A 61 13.99 1.19 -11.52
CA ALA A 61 12.56 1.48 -11.39
C ALA A 61 11.74 0.41 -12.11
N ILE A 62 10.69 -0.11 -11.47
CA ILE A 62 9.82 -1.15 -12.03
C ILE A 62 8.36 -0.73 -11.94
N SER A 63 7.66 -0.68 -13.08
CA SER A 63 6.23 -0.40 -13.16
C SER A 63 5.54 -1.49 -13.97
N ALA A 64 4.92 -2.44 -13.29
CA ALA A 64 4.22 -3.56 -13.93
C ALA A 64 3.14 -4.13 -13.01
N LEU A 65 2.30 -5.00 -13.55
CA LEU A 65 1.41 -5.85 -12.76
C LEU A 65 2.21 -6.93 -12.02
N ASN A 66 1.61 -7.49 -10.98
CA ASN A 66 2.24 -8.60 -10.25
C ASN A 66 2.46 -9.79 -11.17
N SER A 67 3.67 -10.34 -11.11
CA SER A 67 4.01 -11.55 -11.85
C SER A 67 5.22 -12.25 -11.22
N ASP A 68 5.47 -13.49 -11.64
CA ASP A 68 6.69 -14.21 -11.31
C ASP A 68 7.92 -13.50 -11.88
N LEU A 69 7.83 -12.88 -13.08
CA LEU A 69 8.88 -12.05 -13.66
C LEU A 69 9.18 -10.82 -12.79
N TYR A 70 8.16 -10.20 -12.24
CA TYR A 70 8.37 -9.07 -11.33
C TYR A 70 9.20 -9.50 -10.10
N LEU A 71 8.90 -10.67 -9.53
CA LEU A 71 9.67 -11.22 -8.41
C LEU A 71 11.10 -11.57 -8.81
N GLU A 72 11.30 -12.13 -10.00
CA GLU A 72 12.64 -12.37 -10.55
C GLU A 72 13.43 -11.05 -10.65
N TRP A 73 12.81 -9.97 -11.14
CA TRP A 73 13.43 -8.65 -11.22
C TRP A 73 13.84 -8.13 -9.84
N LEU A 74 12.95 -8.19 -8.84
CA LEU A 74 13.27 -7.75 -7.49
C LEU A 74 14.51 -8.46 -6.92
N LEU A 75 14.54 -9.79 -7.07
CA LEU A 75 15.63 -10.59 -6.53
C LEU A 75 16.91 -10.50 -7.37
N ALA A 76 16.80 -10.37 -8.70
CA ALA A 76 17.95 -10.20 -9.57
C ALA A 76 18.66 -8.85 -9.32
N VAL A 77 17.90 -7.77 -9.17
CA VAL A 77 18.45 -6.45 -8.81
C VAL A 77 19.13 -6.51 -7.43
N ALA A 78 18.46 -7.10 -6.43
CA ALA A 78 19.03 -7.29 -5.11
C ALA A 78 20.29 -8.19 -5.12
N TYR A 79 20.32 -9.21 -5.98
CA TYR A 79 21.44 -10.14 -6.12
C TYR A 79 22.71 -9.46 -6.61
N VAL A 80 22.59 -8.46 -7.48
CA VAL A 80 23.73 -7.69 -8.00
C VAL A 80 24.04 -6.43 -7.17
N GLY A 81 23.37 -6.26 -6.02
CA GLY A 81 23.56 -5.11 -5.13
C GLY A 81 22.86 -3.83 -5.59
N GLY A 82 21.98 -3.93 -6.56
CA GLY A 82 21.13 -2.80 -6.99
C GLY A 82 19.95 -2.56 -6.05
N ILE A 83 19.30 -1.42 -6.21
CA ILE A 83 18.16 -0.98 -5.42
C ILE A 83 16.91 -0.98 -6.30
N THR A 84 15.87 -1.69 -5.91
CA THR A 84 14.62 -1.67 -6.67
C THR A 84 13.73 -0.51 -6.24
N ALA A 85 13.14 0.20 -7.20
CA ALA A 85 12.14 1.25 -6.97
C ALA A 85 10.81 0.84 -7.61
N PRO A 86 9.89 0.16 -6.88
CA PRO A 86 8.57 -0.18 -7.37
C PRO A 86 7.73 1.07 -7.62
N PHE A 87 7.23 1.22 -8.85
CA PHE A 87 6.34 2.30 -9.25
C PHE A 87 4.93 1.76 -9.43
N ASN A 88 3.97 2.55 -9.02
CA ASN A 88 2.58 2.21 -9.18
C ASN A 88 2.18 2.34 -10.67
N TYR A 89 1.84 1.24 -11.31
CA TYR A 89 1.40 1.21 -12.71
C TYR A 89 0.13 2.06 -12.99
N ARG A 90 -0.59 2.48 -11.93
CA ARG A 90 -1.78 3.33 -12.01
C ARG A 90 -1.48 4.82 -11.89
N TRP A 91 -0.23 5.20 -11.69
CA TRP A 91 0.15 6.60 -11.61
C TRP A 91 -0.10 7.32 -12.94
N SER A 92 -0.45 8.59 -12.83
CA SER A 92 -0.43 9.50 -13.97
C SER A 92 1.01 9.70 -14.48
N LEU A 93 1.12 10.21 -15.69
CA LEU A 93 2.40 10.52 -16.31
C LEU A 93 3.25 11.46 -15.44
N GLU A 94 2.62 12.47 -14.82
CA GLU A 94 3.29 13.48 -13.99
C GLU A 94 3.75 12.90 -12.64
N GLU A 95 2.93 12.04 -12.02
CA GLU A 95 3.33 11.33 -10.79
C GLU A 95 4.53 10.41 -11.06
N ALA A 96 4.50 9.69 -12.18
CA ALA A 96 5.59 8.83 -12.60
C ALA A 96 6.87 9.62 -12.90
N ARG A 97 6.75 10.76 -13.60
CA ARG A 97 7.88 11.66 -13.87
C ARG A 97 8.51 12.16 -12.58
N THR A 98 7.70 12.61 -11.64
CA THR A 98 8.18 13.08 -10.34
C THR A 98 8.93 11.97 -9.58
N ALA A 99 8.37 10.74 -9.57
CA ALA A 99 9.02 9.61 -8.93
C ALA A 99 10.35 9.22 -9.62
N LEU A 100 10.42 9.28 -10.95
CA LEU A 100 11.65 9.07 -11.72
C LEU A 100 12.72 10.11 -11.38
N GLN A 101 12.34 11.39 -11.29
CA GLN A 101 13.26 12.47 -10.91
C GLN A 101 13.81 12.31 -9.49
N VAL A 102 13.02 11.75 -8.57
CA VAL A 102 13.45 11.46 -7.19
C VAL A 102 14.32 10.22 -7.16
N ALA A 103 13.89 9.12 -7.79
CA ALA A 103 14.60 7.84 -7.78
C ALA A 103 15.90 7.88 -8.58
N LYS A 104 15.95 8.65 -9.66
CA LYS A 104 17.06 8.74 -10.62
C LYS A 104 17.52 7.35 -11.08
N PRO A 105 16.64 6.50 -11.62
CA PRO A 105 17.00 5.14 -11.95
C PRO A 105 17.97 5.08 -13.13
N THR A 106 18.80 4.04 -13.14
CA THR A 106 19.65 3.67 -14.26
C THR A 106 18.87 2.85 -15.30
N ILE A 107 17.92 2.04 -14.84
CA ILE A 107 17.07 1.19 -15.66
C ILE A 107 15.60 1.46 -15.30
N LEU A 108 14.75 1.60 -16.31
CA LEU A 108 13.29 1.59 -16.18
C LEU A 108 12.74 0.31 -16.79
N VAL A 109 12.07 -0.50 -15.97
CA VAL A 109 11.38 -1.71 -16.38
C VAL A 109 9.89 -1.46 -16.32
N HIS A 110 9.16 -1.77 -17.40
CA HIS A 110 7.71 -1.66 -17.38
C HIS A 110 7.04 -2.88 -18.01
N GLY A 111 5.84 -3.19 -17.54
CA GLY A 111 4.95 -4.18 -18.11
C GLY A 111 3.88 -3.54 -18.99
N ALA A 112 3.10 -4.38 -19.69
CA ALA A 112 2.05 -3.95 -20.60
C ALA A 112 1.03 -2.99 -19.96
N ALA A 113 0.72 -3.13 -18.67
CA ALA A 113 -0.21 -2.24 -17.95
C ALA A 113 0.27 -0.79 -17.80
N SER A 114 1.59 -0.56 -17.93
CA SER A 114 2.22 0.78 -17.84
C SER A 114 2.71 1.27 -19.19
N TYR A 115 2.24 0.66 -20.27
CA TYR A 115 2.73 0.91 -21.63
C TYR A 115 2.49 2.35 -22.12
N PHE A 116 1.55 3.08 -21.51
CA PHE A 116 1.30 4.50 -21.82
C PHE A 116 2.46 5.42 -21.42
N TRP A 117 3.42 4.95 -20.61
CA TRP A 117 4.61 5.70 -20.27
C TRP A 117 5.64 5.57 -21.40
N LYS A 118 5.54 6.42 -22.40
CA LYS A 118 6.48 6.43 -23.51
C LYS A 118 7.86 6.86 -23.01
N PHE A 119 8.87 6.03 -23.24
CA PHE A 119 10.26 6.26 -22.85
C PHE A 119 10.79 7.61 -23.35
N GLU A 120 10.49 7.96 -24.59
CA GLU A 120 10.87 9.23 -25.24
C GLU A 120 10.44 10.47 -24.42
N SER A 121 9.35 10.34 -23.66
CA SER A 121 8.86 11.43 -22.79
C SER A 121 9.73 11.68 -21.55
N TYR A 122 10.67 10.79 -21.21
CA TYR A 122 11.47 10.86 -19.97
C TYR A 122 12.96 10.97 -20.19
N ALA A 123 13.49 10.59 -21.37
CA ALA A 123 14.92 10.54 -21.66
C ALA A 123 15.60 11.86 -21.33
N ASP A 124 15.00 13.00 -21.69
CA ASP A 124 15.54 14.32 -21.43
C ASP A 124 15.37 14.80 -19.98
N SER A 125 14.39 14.23 -19.25
CA SER A 125 14.06 14.66 -17.89
C SER A 125 14.75 13.86 -16.79
N VAL A 126 15.37 12.73 -17.13
CA VAL A 126 16.04 11.81 -16.19
C VAL A 126 17.40 11.37 -16.75
N PRO A 127 18.45 12.20 -16.62
CA PRO A 127 19.77 11.93 -17.21
C PRO A 127 20.44 10.64 -16.74
N SER A 128 20.02 10.09 -15.59
CA SER A 128 20.54 8.80 -15.07
C SER A 128 20.02 7.59 -15.82
N LEU A 129 18.91 7.74 -16.56
CA LEU A 129 18.23 6.62 -17.23
C LEU A 129 18.98 6.22 -18.50
N ARG A 130 19.59 5.02 -18.46
CA ARG A 130 20.36 4.47 -19.59
C ARG A 130 19.60 3.42 -20.38
N TRP A 131 18.76 2.64 -19.67
CA TRP A 131 18.11 1.48 -20.26
C TRP A 131 16.62 1.47 -19.98
N HIS A 132 15.87 1.09 -21.01
CA HIS A 132 14.45 0.84 -20.95
C HIS A 132 14.19 -0.63 -21.29
N VAL A 133 13.54 -1.36 -20.39
CA VAL A 133 13.32 -2.79 -20.51
C VAL A 133 11.83 -3.11 -20.45
N LEU A 134 11.35 -3.89 -21.40
CA LEU A 134 10.00 -4.44 -21.39
C LEU A 134 10.00 -5.73 -20.56
N MET A 135 9.16 -5.80 -19.53
CA MET A 135 9.11 -6.95 -18.64
C MET A 135 8.49 -8.18 -19.30
N ASP A 136 7.36 -8.00 -19.94
CA ASP A 136 6.58 -8.99 -20.65
C ASP A 136 6.42 -8.57 -22.12
N THR A 137 6.51 -9.51 -23.04
CA THR A 137 6.35 -9.22 -24.46
C THR A 137 4.87 -9.36 -24.82
N PRO A 138 4.17 -8.27 -25.18
CA PRO A 138 2.82 -8.39 -25.76
C PRO A 138 2.90 -9.14 -27.07
N CYS A 139 1.93 -10.00 -27.38
CA CYS A 139 1.89 -10.80 -28.62
C CYS A 139 1.89 -9.97 -29.91
N GLU A 140 1.77 -8.64 -29.87
CA GLU A 140 1.51 -7.78 -31.04
C GLU A 140 2.42 -6.54 -31.16
N VAL A 141 3.58 -6.49 -30.50
CA VAL A 141 4.46 -5.32 -30.67
C VAL A 141 5.39 -5.50 -31.88
N HIS A 142 4.89 -5.17 -33.02
CA HIS A 142 5.68 -4.82 -34.20
C HIS A 142 6.00 -3.33 -34.16
N SER A 143 7.12 -2.89 -33.60
CA SER A 143 7.73 -1.61 -34.00
C SER A 143 8.95 -1.25 -33.13
N THR A 144 9.96 -1.10 -33.65
CA THR A 144 10.97 -0.17 -34.20
C THR A 144 11.76 0.72 -33.21
N ASN A 145 11.38 0.92 -31.94
CA ASN A 145 12.17 1.69 -30.95
C ASN A 145 11.99 1.20 -29.52
N ILE A 146 11.68 -0.08 -29.32
CA ILE A 146 11.53 -0.65 -28.00
C ILE A 146 12.90 -1.13 -27.54
N GLY A 147 13.27 -0.70 -26.33
CA GLY A 147 14.46 -1.20 -25.66
C GLY A 147 14.47 -2.72 -25.48
N LEU A 148 15.40 -3.19 -24.70
CA LEU A 148 15.59 -4.61 -24.41
C LEU A 148 14.36 -5.24 -23.77
N THR A 149 14.19 -6.56 -23.95
CA THR A 149 13.20 -7.35 -23.23
C THR A 149 13.87 -8.16 -22.11
N THR A 150 13.08 -8.57 -21.11
CA THR A 150 13.56 -9.49 -20.06
C THR A 150 14.14 -10.77 -20.65
N GLU A 151 13.50 -11.32 -21.67
CA GLU A 151 13.97 -12.55 -22.32
C GLU A 151 15.30 -12.37 -23.06
N GLN A 152 15.53 -11.22 -23.69
CA GLN A 152 16.82 -10.91 -24.31
C GLN A 152 17.94 -10.82 -23.27
N LEU A 153 17.66 -10.21 -22.12
CA LEU A 153 18.62 -10.13 -21.01
C LEU A 153 18.99 -11.52 -20.47
N LYS A 154 18.00 -12.41 -20.32
CA LYS A 154 18.24 -13.79 -19.86
C LYS A 154 19.01 -14.64 -20.85
N ARG A 155 18.75 -14.48 -22.16
CA ARG A 155 19.43 -15.25 -23.22
C ARG A 155 20.91 -14.92 -23.38
N SER A 156 21.35 -13.77 -22.96
CA SER A 156 22.77 -13.37 -23.00
C SER A 156 23.65 -14.20 -22.06
N CYS A 157 23.06 -14.99 -21.17
CA CYS A 157 23.74 -15.76 -20.14
C CYS A 157 24.23 -17.12 -20.67
N LYS A 158 25.57 -17.29 -20.75
CA LYS A 158 26.23 -18.58 -21.08
C LYS A 158 26.85 -19.29 -19.86
N ARG A 159 26.85 -18.71 -18.67
CA ARG A 159 27.42 -19.28 -17.44
C ARG A 159 26.51 -19.01 -16.25
N HIS A 160 26.34 -20.01 -15.40
CA HIS A 160 25.70 -19.80 -14.11
C HIS A 160 26.57 -18.90 -13.24
N LEU A 161 26.01 -17.82 -12.73
CA LEU A 161 26.65 -17.06 -11.65
C LEU A 161 26.77 -17.97 -10.43
N THR A 162 27.97 -18.10 -9.91
CA THR A 162 28.16 -18.66 -8.57
C THR A 162 27.53 -17.72 -7.54
N ALA A 163 27.08 -18.26 -6.42
CA ALA A 163 26.26 -17.56 -5.41
C ALA A 163 27.05 -16.51 -4.59
N ASP A 164 27.91 -15.73 -5.23
CA ASP A 164 28.71 -14.68 -4.59
C ASP A 164 27.99 -13.33 -4.69
N TYR A 165 26.78 -13.24 -4.07
CA TYR A 165 26.15 -11.93 -3.91
C TYR A 165 26.83 -11.13 -2.81
N LEU A 166 26.96 -9.83 -3.03
CA LEU A 166 27.52 -8.91 -2.05
C LEU A 166 26.66 -8.93 -0.78
N TRP A 167 27.27 -9.36 0.29
CA TRP A 167 26.61 -9.52 1.57
C TRP A 167 26.59 -8.21 2.34
N ALA A 168 25.60 -7.35 2.07
CA ALA A 168 25.44 -6.08 2.74
C ALA A 168 23.99 -5.88 3.24
N PRO A 169 23.59 -6.61 4.31
CA PRO A 169 22.19 -6.64 4.75
C PRO A 169 21.66 -5.31 5.30
N GLN A 170 22.54 -4.39 5.65
CA GLN A 170 22.16 -3.06 6.13
C GLN A 170 22.02 -2.04 5.00
N GLU A 171 22.41 -2.38 3.78
CA GLU A 171 22.26 -1.50 2.63
C GLU A 171 20.82 -1.45 2.11
N ALA A 172 20.55 -0.44 1.31
CA ALA A 172 19.26 -0.24 0.67
C ALA A 172 18.93 -1.39 -0.30
N ALA A 173 17.77 -2.00 -0.13
CA ALA A 173 17.25 -3.02 -1.04
C ALA A 173 16.15 -2.47 -1.93
N ILE A 174 15.34 -1.55 -1.40
CA ILE A 174 14.14 -1.07 -2.08
C ILE A 174 13.80 0.36 -1.68
N ILE A 175 13.28 1.12 -2.63
CA ILE A 175 12.74 2.48 -2.43
C ILE A 175 11.24 2.42 -2.65
N CYS A 176 10.47 2.55 -1.59
CA CYS A 176 9.02 2.49 -1.63
C CYS A 176 8.41 3.89 -1.62
N PHE A 177 7.75 4.27 -2.70
CA PHE A 177 7.13 5.59 -2.79
C PHE A 177 5.84 5.66 -2.02
N THR A 178 5.73 6.67 -1.16
CA THR A 178 4.49 7.05 -0.50
C THR A 178 3.98 8.34 -1.10
N SER A 179 2.66 8.47 -1.24
CA SER A 179 2.01 9.73 -1.59
C SER A 179 2.10 10.67 -0.38
N GLY A 180 3.25 11.34 -0.21
CA GLY A 180 3.59 12.04 1.02
C GLY A 180 3.47 13.54 0.98
N ILE A 181 2.73 14.10 1.93
CA ILE A 181 2.95 15.48 2.40
C ILE A 181 3.73 15.37 3.70
N TYR A 182 4.96 15.87 3.73
CA TYR A 182 5.67 16.11 4.98
C TYR A 182 6.25 17.50 5.07
N LEU A 183 6.21 18.01 6.30
CA LEU A 183 6.77 19.28 6.71
C LEU A 183 8.28 19.31 6.45
N LEU A 184 8.65 20.03 5.44
CA LEU A 184 9.88 20.78 5.48
C LEU A 184 9.62 22.12 6.21
N PRO A 185 10.65 22.75 6.81
CA PRO A 185 10.53 24.06 7.42
C PRO A 185 9.83 25.04 6.48
N PHE A 186 9.23 26.06 7.03
CA PHE A 186 8.29 27.01 6.43
C PHE A 186 8.61 27.55 5.02
N HIS A 187 9.84 27.38 4.54
CA HIS A 187 10.33 27.90 3.26
C HIS A 187 10.33 26.91 2.08
N MET A 188 10.00 25.63 2.29
CA MET A 188 9.93 24.63 1.21
C MET A 188 8.60 23.90 1.20
N ARG A 189 7.51 24.60 1.00
CA ARG A 189 6.18 24.01 0.78
C ARG A 189 6.08 23.47 -0.64
N THR A 190 6.60 22.27 -0.90
CA THR A 190 6.28 21.51 -2.10
C THR A 190 5.22 20.48 -1.75
N THR A 191 3.99 20.82 -2.05
CA THR A 191 2.79 20.00 -1.94
C THR A 191 2.89 18.77 -2.83
N GLY A 192 2.63 17.57 -2.28
CA GLY A 192 2.20 16.41 -3.06
C GLY A 192 3.27 15.59 -3.77
N ARG A 193 4.57 15.84 -3.63
CA ARG A 193 5.60 15.01 -4.29
C ARG A 193 5.78 13.67 -3.59
N PRO A 194 5.82 12.54 -4.34
CA PRO A 194 6.10 11.23 -3.78
C PRO A 194 7.43 11.20 -3.03
N LYS A 195 7.46 10.58 -1.84
CA LYS A 195 8.70 10.37 -1.09
C LYS A 195 9.13 8.92 -1.21
N GLY A 196 10.40 8.70 -1.50
CA GLY A 196 11.00 7.37 -1.56
C GLY A 196 11.46 6.92 -0.17
N VAL A 197 10.71 6.05 0.49
CA VAL A 197 11.12 5.39 1.73
C VAL A 197 12.14 4.31 1.39
N THR A 198 13.34 4.41 1.94
CA THR A 198 14.43 3.47 1.66
C THR A 198 14.47 2.38 2.73
N LEU A 199 14.34 1.13 2.33
CA LEU A 199 14.34 -0.03 3.22
C LEU A 199 15.57 -0.91 2.96
N SER A 200 16.18 -1.40 4.06
CA SER A 200 17.32 -2.31 3.97
C SER A 200 16.88 -3.77 3.75
N HIS A 201 17.80 -4.61 3.29
CA HIS A 201 17.59 -6.05 3.23
C HIS A 201 17.24 -6.63 4.61
N SER A 202 17.92 -6.18 5.65
CA SER A 202 17.66 -6.61 7.03
C SER A 202 16.22 -6.30 7.47
N ALA A 203 15.73 -5.10 7.20
CA ALA A 203 14.35 -4.71 7.54
C ALA A 203 13.32 -5.62 6.85
N LEU A 204 13.53 -5.92 5.56
CA LEU A 204 12.66 -6.82 4.79
C LEU A 204 12.64 -8.24 5.36
N VAL A 205 13.80 -8.77 5.72
CA VAL A 205 13.93 -10.14 6.26
C VAL A 205 13.30 -10.23 7.65
N VAL A 206 13.57 -9.28 8.53
CA VAL A 206 13.02 -9.28 9.90
C VAL A 206 11.49 -9.18 9.87
N GLN A 207 10.94 -8.31 9.06
CA GLN A 207 9.49 -8.20 8.86
C GLN A 207 8.87 -9.49 8.29
N SER A 208 9.59 -10.14 7.38
CA SER A 208 9.17 -11.43 6.82
C SER A 208 9.10 -12.52 7.90
N LEU A 209 10.13 -12.61 8.74
CA LEU A 209 10.19 -13.56 9.86
C LEU A 209 9.08 -13.34 10.87
N ALA A 210 8.77 -12.08 11.21
CA ALA A 210 7.67 -11.75 12.10
C ALA A 210 6.31 -12.22 11.57
N LYS A 211 6.04 -12.01 10.28
CA LYS A 211 4.81 -12.49 9.64
C LYS A 211 4.75 -14.02 9.61
N ILE A 212 5.89 -14.70 9.42
CA ILE A 212 5.95 -16.16 9.53
C ILE A 212 5.58 -16.61 10.95
N ALA A 213 6.16 -16.00 11.96
CA ALA A 213 5.95 -16.38 13.34
C ALA A 213 4.51 -16.13 13.80
N ILE A 214 3.93 -14.98 13.47
CA ILE A 214 2.63 -14.54 13.96
C ILE A 214 1.49 -15.11 13.11
N VAL A 215 1.61 -15.01 11.79
CA VAL A 215 0.56 -15.40 10.85
C VAL A 215 0.76 -16.82 10.34
N GLY A 216 1.99 -17.33 10.40
CA GLY A 216 2.34 -18.69 9.96
C GLY A 216 2.33 -18.83 8.44
N TYR A 217 2.69 -17.79 7.70
CA TYR A 217 2.90 -17.86 6.26
C TYR A 217 4.20 -18.61 5.90
N GLY A 218 4.36 -19.02 4.63
CA GLY A 218 5.61 -19.58 4.15
C GLY A 218 6.68 -18.52 3.89
N LEU A 219 7.96 -18.86 4.03
CA LEU A 219 9.09 -17.93 3.84
C LEU A 219 9.06 -17.18 2.50
N PHE A 220 8.62 -17.86 1.43
CA PHE A 220 8.59 -17.25 0.10
C PHE A 220 7.51 -16.17 -0.05
N THR A 221 6.38 -16.32 0.65
CA THR A 221 5.28 -15.35 0.62
C THR A 221 5.67 -14.01 1.23
N HIS A 222 6.79 -13.94 1.95
CA HIS A 222 7.18 -12.77 2.75
C HIS A 222 8.24 -11.88 2.13
N CYS A 223 9.15 -12.42 1.35
CA CYS A 223 10.08 -11.58 0.58
C CYS A 223 9.36 -10.64 -0.39
N THR A 224 8.07 -10.88 -0.62
CA THR A 224 7.25 -10.18 -1.59
C THR A 224 6.18 -9.27 -0.97
N THR A 225 5.99 -9.28 0.35
CA THR A 225 5.02 -8.42 1.05
C THR A 225 5.54 -7.02 1.37
N VAL A 226 6.49 -6.54 0.60
CA VAL A 226 6.91 -5.14 0.61
C VAL A 226 5.95 -4.33 -0.27
N PRO A 227 5.73 -3.09 -0.01
CA PRO A 227 4.48 -2.45 0.39
C PRO A 227 3.40 -2.44 -0.68
N TYR A 228 2.16 -2.63 -0.26
CA TYR A 228 0.89 -2.20 -0.87
C TYR A 228 0.39 -2.83 -2.17
N TRP A 229 1.20 -3.57 -2.98
CA TRP A 229 0.82 -3.92 -4.35
C TRP A 229 0.71 -5.41 -4.64
N TRP A 230 1.07 -6.27 -3.68
CA TRP A 230 1.21 -7.70 -3.92
C TRP A 230 0.00 -8.50 -3.46
N TYR A 231 -0.84 -8.87 -4.40
CA TYR A 231 -1.94 -9.79 -4.16
C TYR A 231 -1.42 -11.23 -4.22
N ILE A 232 -0.84 -11.68 -3.13
CA ILE A 232 -0.37 -13.05 -3.00
C ILE A 232 -1.39 -13.84 -2.20
N ILE A 233 -1.93 -14.86 -2.83
CA ILE A 233 -2.76 -15.86 -2.20
C ILE A 233 -1.86 -17.04 -1.87
N SER A 234 -1.70 -17.38 -0.59
CA SER A 234 -0.85 -18.50 -0.18
C SER A 234 -1.64 -19.80 -0.18
N LEU A 235 -1.15 -20.77 -0.93
CA LEU A 235 -1.67 -22.11 -0.97
C LEU A 235 -0.99 -22.97 0.10
N GLY A 236 -1.78 -23.61 0.98
CA GLY A 236 -1.32 -24.69 1.82
C GLY A 236 -1.63 -26.02 1.14
N HIS A 237 -0.64 -26.84 0.87
CA HIS A 237 -0.85 -28.22 0.43
C HIS A 237 -1.03 -29.16 1.62
N ALA A 238 -1.85 -30.19 1.47
CA ALA A 238 -2.08 -31.22 2.49
C ALA A 238 -0.79 -31.85 3.05
N ASN A 239 0.30 -31.81 2.28
CA ASN A 239 1.61 -32.36 2.63
C ASN A 239 2.61 -31.31 3.17
N GLY A 240 2.15 -30.19 3.77
CA GLY A 240 3.02 -29.17 4.37
C GLY A 240 3.83 -28.31 3.38
N ARG A 241 3.69 -28.55 2.08
CA ARG A 241 4.36 -27.79 1.03
C ARG A 241 3.58 -26.51 0.74
N ARG A 242 4.16 -25.36 1.05
CA ARG A 242 3.54 -24.06 0.81
C ARG A 242 4.00 -23.49 -0.52
N LEU A 243 3.07 -22.98 -1.32
CA LEU A 243 3.35 -22.30 -2.57
C LEU A 243 2.57 -20.98 -2.64
N SER A 244 3.00 -20.07 -3.49
CA SER A 244 2.37 -18.78 -3.69
C SER A 244 1.58 -18.77 -5.00
N TYR A 245 0.35 -18.27 -4.94
CA TYR A 245 -0.45 -17.97 -6.13
C TYR A 245 -0.46 -16.46 -6.32
N LEU A 246 -0.10 -16.01 -7.51
CA LEU A 246 0.00 -14.60 -7.85
C LEU A 246 -1.19 -14.18 -8.72
N LEU A 247 -1.88 -13.14 -8.27
CA LEU A 247 -2.86 -12.43 -9.09
C LEU A 247 -2.19 -11.20 -9.72
N PRO A 248 -2.29 -11.01 -11.04
CA PRO A 248 -1.74 -9.81 -11.70
C PRO A 248 -2.31 -8.52 -11.11
N LYS A 249 -3.61 -8.48 -10.91
CA LYS A 249 -4.33 -7.46 -10.13
C LYS A 249 -5.47 -8.14 -9.37
N PHE A 250 -5.96 -7.48 -8.32
CA PHE A 250 -7.11 -7.99 -7.60
C PHE A 250 -8.40 -7.76 -8.40
N GLU A 251 -9.10 -8.86 -8.65
CA GLU A 251 -10.48 -8.91 -9.14
C GLU A 251 -11.20 -9.98 -8.32
N ALA A 252 -12.35 -9.64 -7.72
CA ALA A 252 -13.04 -10.55 -6.79
C ALA A 252 -13.41 -11.89 -7.45
N LYS A 253 -13.86 -11.85 -8.72
CA LYS A 253 -14.17 -13.07 -9.49
C LYS A 253 -12.95 -13.98 -9.61
N LEU A 254 -11.85 -13.45 -10.12
CA LEU A 254 -10.62 -14.21 -10.33
C LEU A 254 -10.04 -14.72 -9.01
N ALA A 255 -10.15 -13.93 -7.93
CA ALA A 255 -9.70 -14.36 -6.61
C ALA A 255 -10.53 -15.53 -6.09
N VAL A 256 -11.85 -15.49 -6.21
CA VAL A 256 -12.73 -16.60 -5.76
C VAL A 256 -12.49 -17.85 -6.58
N GLU A 257 -12.44 -17.75 -7.91
CA GLU A 257 -12.12 -18.87 -8.80
C GLU A 257 -10.76 -19.50 -8.43
N SER A 258 -9.74 -18.68 -8.15
CA SER A 258 -8.42 -19.17 -7.73
C SER A 258 -8.46 -19.84 -6.35
N ILE A 259 -9.23 -19.28 -5.40
CA ILE A 259 -9.41 -19.88 -4.06
C ILE A 259 -9.99 -21.29 -4.18
N ASP A 260 -11.01 -21.46 -4.99
CA ASP A 260 -11.70 -22.74 -5.14
C ASP A 260 -10.87 -23.74 -5.94
N GLN A 261 -10.33 -23.32 -7.08
CA GLN A 261 -9.53 -24.18 -7.98
C GLN A 261 -8.26 -24.70 -7.31
N HIS A 262 -7.60 -23.87 -6.51
CA HIS A 262 -6.30 -24.19 -5.92
C HIS A 262 -6.37 -24.49 -4.42
N SER A 263 -7.56 -24.54 -3.82
CA SER A 263 -7.73 -24.77 -2.37
C SER A 263 -6.86 -23.85 -1.52
N VAL A 264 -6.97 -22.55 -1.78
CA VAL A 264 -6.18 -21.51 -1.09
C VAL A 264 -6.44 -21.54 0.41
N THR A 265 -5.38 -21.52 1.20
CA THR A 265 -5.49 -21.59 2.67
C THR A 265 -5.25 -20.28 3.39
N SER A 266 -4.65 -19.30 2.73
CA SER A 266 -4.32 -18.03 3.37
C SER A 266 -4.47 -16.87 2.40
N LEU A 267 -5.11 -15.78 2.84
CA LEU A 267 -5.33 -14.57 2.08
C LEU A 267 -4.66 -13.38 2.77
N ILE A 268 -4.14 -12.45 1.96
CA ILE A 268 -3.78 -11.10 2.42
C ILE A 268 -4.75 -10.14 1.75
N THR A 269 -5.43 -9.32 2.53
CA THR A 269 -6.47 -8.41 2.06
C THR A 269 -6.29 -7.00 2.61
N VAL A 270 -6.94 -6.05 1.95
CA VAL A 270 -7.28 -4.75 2.53
C VAL A 270 -8.81 -4.65 2.64
N PRO A 271 -9.38 -3.71 3.42
CA PRO A 271 -10.83 -3.64 3.63
C PRO A 271 -11.65 -3.64 2.34
N ALA A 272 -11.21 -2.91 1.32
CA ALA A 272 -11.90 -2.87 0.02
C ALA A 272 -11.94 -4.25 -0.67
N MET A 273 -10.81 -4.97 -0.67
CA MET A 273 -10.75 -6.32 -1.25
C MET A 273 -11.67 -7.29 -0.51
N MET A 274 -11.70 -7.22 0.83
CA MET A 274 -12.60 -8.03 1.63
C MET A 274 -14.07 -7.73 1.31
N ALA A 275 -14.43 -6.45 1.19
CA ALA A 275 -15.79 -6.05 0.80
C ALA A 275 -16.16 -6.54 -0.60
N ASP A 276 -15.25 -6.47 -1.56
CA ASP A 276 -15.48 -6.95 -2.93
C ASP A 276 -15.64 -8.47 -2.98
N LEU A 277 -14.82 -9.24 -2.23
CA LEU A 277 -14.99 -10.69 -2.09
C LEU A 277 -16.35 -11.06 -1.52
N ILE A 278 -16.74 -10.44 -0.41
CA ILE A 278 -18.04 -10.66 0.24
C ILE A 278 -19.20 -10.34 -0.71
N SER A 279 -19.10 -9.20 -1.40
CA SER A 279 -20.11 -8.79 -2.40
C SER A 279 -20.24 -9.81 -3.52
N PHE A 280 -19.12 -10.32 -4.04
CA PHE A 280 -19.13 -11.34 -5.10
C PHE A 280 -19.76 -12.66 -4.64
N TYR A 281 -19.41 -13.17 -3.46
CA TYR A 281 -20.02 -14.38 -2.91
C TYR A 281 -21.54 -14.22 -2.75
N ARG A 282 -22.01 -13.08 -2.25
CA ARG A 282 -23.44 -12.77 -2.11
C ARG A 282 -24.17 -12.68 -3.46
N THR A 283 -23.56 -12.02 -4.45
CA THR A 283 -24.14 -11.93 -5.80
C THR A 283 -24.30 -13.30 -6.46
N LYS A 284 -23.43 -14.25 -6.12
CA LYS A 284 -23.50 -15.64 -6.61
C LYS A 284 -24.37 -16.54 -5.72
N HIS A 285 -25.06 -15.99 -4.70
CA HIS A 285 -25.85 -16.73 -3.72
C HIS A 285 -25.06 -17.83 -2.99
N ILE A 286 -23.75 -17.67 -2.85
CA ILE A 286 -22.89 -18.57 -2.11
C ILE A 286 -22.86 -18.09 -0.66
N SER A 287 -23.56 -18.81 0.22
CA SER A 287 -23.66 -18.44 1.64
C SER A 287 -22.37 -18.68 2.42
N VAL A 288 -21.58 -19.68 2.01
CA VAL A 288 -20.29 -20.03 2.62
C VAL A 288 -19.25 -20.11 1.52
N GLY A 289 -18.19 -19.34 1.66
CA GLY A 289 -17.05 -19.38 0.77
C GLY A 289 -16.21 -20.66 0.95
N SER A 290 -15.06 -20.68 0.31
CA SER A 290 -14.20 -21.87 0.32
C SER A 290 -13.81 -22.29 1.74
N LYS A 291 -14.07 -23.56 2.07
CA LYS A 291 -13.66 -24.19 3.34
C LYS A 291 -12.14 -24.37 3.45
N SER A 292 -11.41 -24.17 2.37
CA SER A 292 -9.94 -24.27 2.33
C SER A 292 -9.26 -23.10 3.05
N VAL A 293 -9.88 -21.92 3.07
CA VAL A 293 -9.30 -20.72 3.69
C VAL A 293 -9.27 -20.88 5.21
N LYS A 294 -8.06 -20.86 5.76
CA LYS A 294 -7.77 -21.02 7.19
C LYS A 294 -7.27 -19.75 7.86
N LYS A 295 -6.78 -18.80 7.08
CA LYS A 295 -6.22 -17.54 7.58
C LYS A 295 -6.48 -16.40 6.64
N VAL A 296 -6.85 -15.25 7.19
CA VAL A 296 -6.92 -13.97 6.48
C VAL A 296 -6.17 -12.93 7.29
N LEU A 297 -5.18 -12.29 6.68
CA LEU A 297 -4.52 -11.12 7.23
C LEU A 297 -5.02 -9.88 6.51
N ASN A 298 -5.66 -8.98 7.25
CA ASN A 298 -6.04 -7.68 6.74
C ASN A 298 -5.00 -6.62 7.13
N GLY A 299 -4.67 -5.74 6.21
CA GLY A 299 -3.75 -4.62 6.43
C GLY A 299 -4.26 -3.30 5.87
N ALA A 300 -3.47 -2.25 6.00
CA ALA A 300 -3.69 -0.91 5.45
C ALA A 300 -4.94 -0.15 5.93
N GLY A 301 -5.81 -0.76 6.73
CA GLY A 301 -7.00 -0.13 7.31
C GLY A 301 -7.72 -1.06 8.27
N GLY A 302 -8.50 -0.51 9.19
CA GLY A 302 -9.34 -1.27 10.10
C GLY A 302 -10.58 -1.84 9.38
N LEU A 303 -10.95 -3.09 9.69
CA LEU A 303 -12.23 -3.65 9.25
C LEU A 303 -13.36 -3.12 10.15
N SER A 304 -14.48 -2.71 9.57
CA SER A 304 -15.68 -2.37 10.34
C SER A 304 -16.29 -3.64 10.98
N SER A 305 -17.07 -3.48 12.06
CA SER A 305 -17.74 -4.60 12.71
C SER A 305 -18.64 -5.39 11.77
N GLY A 306 -19.35 -4.70 10.88
CA GLY A 306 -20.17 -5.34 9.84
C GLY A 306 -19.34 -6.15 8.86
N LEU A 307 -18.18 -5.62 8.45
CA LEU A 307 -17.29 -6.32 7.52
C LEU A 307 -16.62 -7.54 8.18
N ILE A 308 -16.29 -7.46 9.47
CA ILE A 308 -15.79 -8.60 10.26
C ILE A 308 -16.85 -9.71 10.32
N LYS A 309 -18.10 -9.38 10.69
CA LYS A 309 -19.19 -10.36 10.74
C LYS A 309 -19.39 -11.05 9.39
N ASN A 310 -19.47 -10.27 8.32
CA ASN A 310 -19.62 -10.81 6.97
C ASN A 310 -18.43 -11.69 6.55
N ALA A 311 -17.20 -11.30 6.91
CA ALA A 311 -16.01 -12.11 6.62
C ALA A 311 -16.02 -13.45 7.37
N ILE A 312 -16.51 -13.48 8.61
CA ILE A 312 -16.68 -14.71 9.40
C ILE A 312 -17.74 -15.62 8.76
N GLU A 313 -18.85 -15.07 8.30
CA GLU A 313 -19.90 -15.82 7.59
C GLU A 313 -19.34 -16.49 6.33
N ILE A 314 -18.59 -15.76 5.51
CA ILE A 314 -18.02 -16.29 4.26
C ILE A 314 -16.86 -17.24 4.51
N PHE A 315 -16.00 -16.98 5.49
CA PHE A 315 -14.83 -17.80 5.81
C PHE A 315 -14.85 -18.31 7.25
N PRO A 316 -15.82 -19.16 7.63
CA PRO A 316 -16.05 -19.56 9.04
C PRO A 316 -14.89 -20.36 9.66
N ARG A 317 -14.04 -20.97 8.83
CA ARG A 317 -12.85 -21.71 9.28
C ARG A 317 -11.56 -20.86 9.32
N ALA A 318 -11.65 -19.60 8.91
CA ALA A 318 -10.49 -18.76 8.82
C ALA A 318 -10.26 -17.98 10.11
N LYS A 319 -9.04 -18.04 10.64
CA LYS A 319 -8.57 -17.07 11.62
C LYS A 319 -8.41 -15.72 10.93
N LEU A 320 -9.12 -14.71 11.41
CA LEU A 320 -9.06 -13.34 10.89
C LEU A 320 -8.11 -12.51 11.74
N LEU A 321 -7.05 -12.00 11.11
CA LEU A 321 -6.06 -11.15 11.74
C LEU A 321 -6.07 -9.77 11.08
N SER A 322 -5.70 -8.76 11.84
CA SER A 322 -5.43 -7.41 11.32
C SER A 322 -4.04 -6.95 11.73
N SER A 323 -3.40 -6.12 10.89
CA SER A 323 -2.12 -5.51 11.20
C SER A 323 -2.17 -4.00 11.03
N TYR A 324 -1.53 -3.29 11.94
CA TYR A 324 -1.24 -1.87 11.82
C TYR A 324 0.23 -1.68 11.45
N GLY A 325 0.50 -0.70 10.61
CA GLY A 325 1.86 -0.35 10.21
C GLY A 325 1.92 0.76 9.18
N MET A 326 3.12 1.00 8.67
CA MET A 326 3.40 2.06 7.70
C MET A 326 4.62 1.70 6.85
N THR A 327 4.80 2.38 5.74
CA THR A 327 5.91 2.11 4.82
C THR A 327 7.27 2.35 5.48
N GLU A 328 7.38 3.40 6.27
CA GLU A 328 8.59 3.78 7.01
C GLU A 328 9.01 2.73 8.05
N ALA A 329 8.08 1.87 8.45
CA ALA A 329 8.31 0.72 9.33
C ALA A 329 8.34 -0.61 8.57
N CYS A 330 8.59 -0.60 7.29
CA CYS A 330 8.66 -1.79 6.43
C CYS A 330 7.42 -2.69 6.53
N SER A 331 6.22 -2.13 6.66
CA SER A 331 4.91 -2.76 6.69
C SER A 331 4.26 -2.81 8.09
N SER A 332 4.40 -3.91 8.85
CA SER A 332 3.56 -4.18 10.02
C SER A 332 4.28 -3.89 11.33
N LEU A 333 3.68 -3.09 12.19
CA LEU A 333 4.14 -2.81 13.56
C LEU A 333 3.47 -3.76 14.57
N THR A 334 2.15 -3.89 14.47
CA THR A 334 1.37 -4.70 15.41
C THR A 334 0.44 -5.66 14.70
N PHE A 335 -0.03 -6.66 15.44
CA PHE A 335 -0.99 -7.65 14.96
C PHE A 335 -2.07 -7.91 16.02
N VAL A 336 -3.31 -8.04 15.56
CA VAL A 336 -4.46 -8.40 16.38
C VAL A 336 -5.23 -9.57 15.74
N THR A 337 -5.68 -10.51 16.56
CA THR A 337 -6.64 -11.53 16.12
C THR A 337 -8.06 -11.00 16.31
N LEU A 338 -8.79 -10.83 15.22
CA LEU A 338 -10.18 -10.36 15.23
C LEU A 338 -11.17 -11.50 15.44
N TYR A 339 -10.83 -12.69 14.92
CA TYR A 339 -11.62 -13.91 15.07
C TYR A 339 -10.71 -15.13 15.02
N ASP A 340 -10.98 -16.11 15.88
CA ASP A 340 -10.30 -17.40 15.89
C ASP A 340 -11.34 -18.53 16.04
N PRO A 341 -11.57 -19.33 15.00
CA PRO A 341 -12.58 -20.40 15.02
C PRO A 341 -12.28 -21.49 16.05
N ALA A 342 -11.02 -21.62 16.53
CA ALA A 342 -10.66 -22.61 17.55
C ALA A 342 -11.04 -22.17 18.98
N ARG A 343 -11.39 -20.91 19.19
CA ARG A 343 -11.67 -20.35 20.52
C ARG A 343 -13.12 -19.95 20.74
N GLU A 344 -14.01 -20.15 19.74
CA GLU A 344 -15.43 -19.73 19.73
C GLU A 344 -15.70 -18.28 20.20
N SER A 345 -14.67 -17.54 20.55
CA SER A 345 -14.77 -16.16 21.01
C SER A 345 -14.41 -15.22 19.88
N CYS A 346 -15.41 -14.50 19.35
CA CYS A 346 -15.13 -13.20 18.78
C CYS A 346 -14.41 -12.38 19.86
N ILE A 347 -13.12 -12.11 19.67
CA ILE A 347 -12.43 -11.21 20.58
C ILE A 347 -13.11 -9.85 20.42
N GLN A 348 -13.91 -9.47 21.39
CA GLN A 348 -14.71 -8.24 21.43
C GLN A 348 -13.86 -6.96 21.46
N TYR A 349 -12.53 -7.09 21.25
CA TYR A 349 -11.58 -5.98 21.33
C TYR A 349 -11.65 -4.97 20.20
N SER A 350 -12.34 -5.27 19.09
CA SER A 350 -12.31 -4.36 17.94
C SER A 350 -13.36 -3.25 17.98
N TYR A 351 -14.46 -3.45 18.70
CA TYR A 351 -15.54 -2.46 18.82
C TYR A 351 -16.24 -2.67 20.17
N ALA A 352 -16.03 -1.77 21.08
CA ALA A 352 -16.72 -1.78 22.35
C ALA A 352 -18.22 -1.54 22.18
N ASN A 353 -18.98 -2.62 21.98
CA ASN A 353 -20.41 -2.71 22.28
C ASN A 353 -20.63 -3.34 23.64
N SER A 354 -19.89 -2.93 24.66
CA SER A 354 -20.25 -3.23 26.05
C SER A 354 -20.92 -1.99 26.64
N SER A 355 -22.22 -2.10 26.81
CA SER A 355 -23.11 -1.09 27.40
C SER A 355 -22.83 -0.76 28.86
N ASN A 356 -21.71 -1.22 29.45
CA ASN A 356 -21.52 -1.16 30.91
C ASN A 356 -20.08 -0.79 31.38
N LEU A 357 -19.31 0.00 30.62
CA LEU A 357 -18.02 0.49 31.14
C LEU A 357 -17.95 2.01 31.03
N ALA A 358 -17.99 2.66 32.18
CA ALA A 358 -17.80 4.11 32.36
C ALA A 358 -16.43 4.63 31.89
N ASN A 359 -15.48 3.73 31.54
CA ASN A 359 -14.13 4.04 31.04
C ASN A 359 -13.88 3.27 29.74
N LYS A 360 -14.58 3.65 28.65
CA LYS A 360 -14.33 3.10 27.32
C LYS A 360 -13.04 3.69 26.77
N PRO A 361 -11.99 2.88 26.46
CA PRO A 361 -10.81 3.44 25.80
C PRO A 361 -11.19 3.95 24.42
N ASP A 362 -10.88 5.21 24.15
CA ASP A 362 -11.05 5.80 22.81
C ASP A 362 -10.09 5.14 21.83
N GLY A 363 -10.60 4.70 20.68
CA GLY A 363 -9.74 4.23 19.60
C GLY A 363 -10.06 2.83 19.08
N ILE A 364 -9.17 2.35 18.21
CA ILE A 364 -9.25 1.03 17.57
C ILE A 364 -8.08 0.19 18.08
N CYS A 365 -8.36 -0.98 18.67
CA CYS A 365 -7.33 -1.93 19.06
C CYS A 365 -6.60 -2.47 17.81
N VAL A 366 -5.30 -2.30 17.75
CA VAL A 366 -4.44 -2.82 16.68
C VAL A 366 -3.50 -3.93 17.16
N GLY A 367 -3.67 -4.36 18.41
CA GLY A 367 -3.00 -5.50 19.02
C GLY A 367 -1.60 -5.21 19.51
N LYS A 368 -0.78 -6.26 19.54
CA LYS A 368 0.56 -6.21 20.16
C LYS A 368 1.66 -5.98 19.14
N PRO A 369 2.77 -5.35 19.53
CA PRO A 369 3.95 -5.24 18.70
C PRO A 369 4.49 -6.61 18.28
N ALA A 370 5.07 -6.68 17.08
CA ALA A 370 5.85 -7.85 16.70
C ALA A 370 7.12 -7.98 17.56
N PRO A 371 7.69 -9.18 17.75
CA PRO A 371 8.77 -9.42 18.72
C PRO A 371 10.03 -8.55 18.55
N HIS A 372 10.30 -8.05 17.35
CA HIS A 372 11.46 -7.22 17.01
C HIS A 372 11.16 -5.72 17.07
N ILE A 373 9.96 -5.33 17.50
CA ILE A 373 9.46 -3.95 17.49
C ILE A 373 9.28 -3.46 18.91
N GLU A 374 9.90 -2.34 19.20
CA GLU A 374 9.65 -1.58 20.42
C GLU A 374 8.68 -0.45 20.11
N ILE A 375 7.70 -0.25 20.98
CA ILE A 375 6.74 0.86 20.91
C ILE A 375 6.78 1.63 22.22
N ARG A 376 6.80 2.97 22.12
CA ARG A 376 6.69 3.90 23.24
C ARG A 376 5.59 4.91 22.92
N ILE A 377 4.81 5.25 23.91
CA ILE A 377 3.82 6.33 23.84
C ILE A 377 4.25 7.46 24.75
N THR A 378 4.27 8.68 24.21
CA THR A 378 4.59 9.88 24.98
C THR A 378 3.39 10.81 24.95
N GLY A 379 2.76 11.02 26.08
CA GLY A 379 1.67 11.97 26.30
C GLY A 379 2.07 13.02 27.34
N ASP A 380 1.23 14.02 27.53
CA ASP A 380 1.34 14.95 28.66
C ASP A 380 1.02 14.20 29.94
N ASP A 381 1.65 14.60 31.07
CA ASP A 381 1.67 13.90 32.37
C ASP A 381 0.29 13.52 32.95
N SER A 382 -0.80 13.99 32.38
CA SER A 382 -2.16 13.73 32.85
C SER A 382 -2.98 12.77 31.97
N SER A 383 -2.50 12.39 30.77
CA SER A 383 -3.24 11.52 29.84
C SER A 383 -2.43 10.28 29.46
N CYS A 384 -3.05 9.10 29.55
CA CYS A 384 -2.47 7.86 29.01
C CYS A 384 -2.41 7.85 27.49
N ILE A 385 -2.95 8.87 26.81
CA ILE A 385 -3.01 9.01 25.34
C ILE A 385 -1.87 9.91 24.88
N GLY A 386 -1.08 9.43 23.91
CA GLY A 386 0.07 10.19 23.42
C GLY A 386 0.50 9.80 22.01
N ARG A 387 1.62 10.39 21.57
CA ARG A 387 2.23 10.07 20.28
C ARG A 387 2.88 8.70 20.32
N ILE A 388 2.69 7.93 19.27
CA ILE A 388 3.24 6.58 19.12
C ILE A 388 4.61 6.68 18.46
N PHE A 389 5.63 6.19 19.14
CA PHE A 389 6.99 6.06 18.64
C PHE A 389 7.35 4.58 18.50
N THR A 390 8.19 4.27 17.53
CA THR A 390 8.69 2.90 17.33
C THR A 390 10.19 2.87 17.14
N ARG A 391 10.82 1.75 17.55
CA ARG A 391 12.25 1.50 17.40
C ARG A 391 12.49 0.03 17.06
N GLY A 392 13.49 -0.24 16.23
CA GLY A 392 13.90 -1.60 15.88
C GLY A 392 14.45 -1.72 14.45
N PRO A 393 14.90 -2.92 14.07
CA PRO A 393 15.53 -3.20 12.77
C PRO A 393 14.56 -3.12 11.57
N HIS A 394 13.27 -2.93 11.81
CA HIS A 394 12.23 -2.77 10.81
C HIS A 394 12.16 -1.36 10.21
N LEU A 395 12.85 -0.40 10.80
CA LEU A 395 12.78 0.99 10.37
C LEU A 395 13.49 1.23 9.05
N MET A 396 13.00 2.21 8.32
CA MET A 396 13.63 2.70 7.10
C MET A 396 15.03 3.27 7.38
N LEU A 397 15.88 3.25 6.36
CA LEU A 397 17.17 3.94 6.40
C LEU A 397 17.01 5.47 6.31
N GLY A 398 15.90 5.93 5.75
CA GLY A 398 15.59 7.34 5.54
C GLY A 398 14.81 7.54 4.25
N TYR A 399 14.54 8.80 3.91
CA TYR A 399 13.94 9.15 2.62
C TYR A 399 15.03 9.31 1.56
N TRP A 400 14.81 8.68 0.41
CA TRP A 400 15.78 8.68 -0.71
C TRP A 400 16.11 10.09 -1.18
N GLY A 401 17.39 10.38 -1.34
CA GLY A 401 17.89 11.69 -1.77
C GLY A 401 17.79 12.81 -0.75
N GLN A 402 17.36 12.52 0.48
CA GLN A 402 17.42 13.48 1.58
C GLN A 402 18.64 13.16 2.45
N MET A 403 19.43 14.18 2.77
CA MET A 403 20.50 14.03 3.76
C MET A 403 19.85 13.58 5.08
N PRO A 404 20.48 12.67 5.84
CA PRO A 404 20.03 12.39 7.20
C PRO A 404 19.89 13.73 7.93
N SER A 405 18.71 13.99 8.48
CA SER A 405 18.55 15.16 9.35
C SER A 405 19.56 14.99 10.48
N ASN A 406 20.34 16.02 10.78
CA ASN A 406 21.37 16.02 11.83
C ASN A 406 20.86 15.62 13.24
N ASN A 407 19.58 15.33 13.38
CA ASN A 407 18.93 14.80 14.59
C ASN A 407 18.92 13.26 14.68
N SER A 408 19.44 12.54 13.68
CA SER A 408 19.69 11.10 13.76
C SER A 408 21.17 10.85 14.03
N SER A 409 21.63 11.25 15.23
CA SER A 409 22.86 10.73 15.79
C SER A 409 22.74 9.21 15.92
N PRO A 410 23.76 8.40 15.60
CA PRO A 410 23.74 6.95 15.76
C PRO A 410 23.85 6.53 17.24
N THR A 411 23.29 7.30 18.16
CA THR A 411 23.15 6.93 19.54
C THR A 411 21.93 6.02 19.71
N ASP A 412 22.00 5.07 20.62
CA ASP A 412 21.05 3.98 20.91
C ASP A 412 19.58 4.42 21.21
N GLU A 413 19.19 5.66 20.96
CA GLU A 413 17.92 6.28 21.33
C GLU A 413 17.07 6.77 20.14
N CYS A 414 17.35 6.38 18.90
CA CYS A 414 16.57 6.88 17.75
C CYS A 414 15.16 6.26 17.69
N TRP A 415 14.21 6.89 18.34
CA TRP A 415 12.79 6.60 18.23
C TRP A 415 12.20 7.30 17.02
N PHE A 416 11.53 6.52 16.16
CA PHE A 416 10.83 7.04 15.00
C PHE A 416 9.39 7.42 15.39
N ASP A 417 8.99 8.66 15.11
CA ASP A 417 7.63 9.14 15.31
C ASP A 417 6.72 8.66 14.18
N THR A 418 5.72 7.84 14.49
CA THR A 418 4.76 7.34 13.51
C THR A 418 3.79 8.40 13.00
N GLY A 419 3.65 9.51 13.74
CA GLY A 419 2.64 10.54 13.50
C GLY A 419 1.22 10.09 13.88
N ASP A 420 1.07 8.95 14.53
CA ASP A 420 -0.19 8.43 15.05
C ASP A 420 -0.29 8.68 16.57
N ILE A 421 -1.52 8.79 17.07
CA ILE A 421 -1.84 8.98 18.49
C ILE A 421 -2.55 7.73 19.01
N GLY A 422 -2.20 7.30 20.21
CA GLY A 422 -2.81 6.13 20.82
C GLY A 422 -2.42 5.95 22.27
N HIS A 423 -2.77 4.81 22.83
CA HIS A 423 -2.38 4.38 24.18
C HIS A 423 -2.10 2.88 24.20
N ILE A 424 -1.50 2.41 25.29
CA ILE A 424 -1.27 0.99 25.58
C ILE A 424 -2.20 0.59 26.72
N ASP A 425 -2.97 -0.50 26.56
CA ASP A 425 -3.78 -1.05 27.63
C ASP A 425 -2.96 -1.94 28.59
N ASP A 426 -3.56 -2.34 29.73
CA ASP A 426 -2.93 -3.19 30.74
C ASP A 426 -2.51 -4.57 30.20
N CYS A 427 -3.09 -5.01 29.08
CA CYS A 427 -2.74 -6.24 28.38
C CYS A 427 -1.58 -6.06 27.40
N GLY A 428 -1.08 -4.83 27.21
CA GLY A 428 -0.03 -4.49 26.26
C GLY A 428 -0.51 -4.35 24.81
N ASN A 429 -1.82 -4.19 24.58
CA ASN A 429 -2.34 -3.90 23.26
C ASN A 429 -2.26 -2.40 22.96
N ILE A 430 -1.93 -2.07 21.74
CA ILE A 430 -1.93 -0.72 21.23
C ILE A 430 -3.33 -0.36 20.72
N TRP A 431 -3.80 0.83 21.11
CA TRP A 431 -5.06 1.41 20.66
C TRP A 431 -4.76 2.68 19.87
N LEU A 432 -5.26 2.75 18.64
CA LEU A 432 -5.13 3.94 17.78
C LEU A 432 -6.32 4.86 18.02
N VAL A 433 -6.05 6.08 18.47
CA VAL A 433 -7.06 7.13 18.67
C VAL A 433 -7.21 8.00 17.43
N GLY A 434 -6.10 8.30 16.73
CA GLY A 434 -6.13 9.14 15.54
C GLY A 434 -4.75 9.41 14.93
N ARG A 435 -4.71 10.43 14.07
CA ARG A 435 -3.47 10.97 13.49
C ARG A 435 -3.29 12.43 13.81
N LEU A 436 -2.04 12.82 14.05
CA LEU A 436 -1.66 14.23 14.20
C LEU A 436 -2.03 15.07 12.96
N LYS A 437 -2.15 14.45 11.79
CA LYS A 437 -2.42 15.12 10.51
C LYS A 437 -3.39 14.30 9.66
N GLY A 438 -4.45 14.95 9.23
CA GLY A 438 -5.65 14.40 8.60
C GLY A 438 -5.49 13.69 7.26
N ARG A 439 -4.63 12.68 7.19
CA ARG A 439 -4.52 11.81 6.03
C ARG A 439 -5.75 10.91 5.91
N ILE A 440 -6.30 10.79 4.71
CA ILE A 440 -7.45 9.93 4.41
C ILE A 440 -6.95 8.56 3.96
N LYS A 441 -7.44 7.49 4.58
CA LYS A 441 -7.17 6.11 4.16
C LYS A 441 -8.31 5.58 3.30
N SER A 442 -8.13 5.58 1.99
CA SER A 442 -9.17 5.16 1.05
C SER A 442 -8.76 3.94 0.25
N GLY A 443 -9.42 2.80 0.51
CA GLY A 443 -9.18 1.56 -0.23
C GLY A 443 -7.75 1.01 -0.12
N GLY A 444 -7.09 1.23 1.02
CA GLY A 444 -5.69 0.86 1.24
C GLY A 444 -4.68 1.91 0.81
N GLU A 445 -5.12 2.96 0.11
CA GLU A 445 -4.30 4.07 -0.35
C GLU A 445 -4.35 5.25 0.62
N ASN A 446 -3.27 6.01 0.61
CA ASN A 446 -3.19 7.25 1.38
C ASN A 446 -3.53 8.42 0.46
N VAL A 447 -4.56 9.17 0.82
CA VAL A 447 -4.96 10.39 0.12
C VAL A 447 -4.71 11.58 1.02
N TYR A 448 -4.02 12.56 0.51
CA TYR A 448 -3.73 13.79 1.23
C TYR A 448 -4.72 14.87 0.80
N PRO A 449 -5.52 15.39 1.75
CA PRO A 449 -6.52 16.41 1.45
C PRO A 449 -5.98 17.58 0.65
N GLU A 450 -4.81 18.07 1.00
CA GLU A 450 -4.21 19.27 0.42
C GLU A 450 -3.84 19.10 -1.06
N GLU A 451 -3.48 17.89 -1.48
CA GLU A 451 -3.21 17.57 -2.89
C GLU A 451 -4.49 17.68 -3.72
N VAL A 452 -5.56 17.07 -3.23
CA VAL A 452 -6.86 17.08 -3.89
C VAL A 452 -7.48 18.49 -3.90
N GLU A 453 -7.38 19.20 -2.77
CA GLU A 453 -7.79 20.60 -2.64
C GLU A 453 -7.04 21.50 -3.63
N GLY A 454 -5.70 21.30 -3.77
CA GLY A 454 -4.88 22.06 -4.70
C GLY A 454 -5.29 21.89 -6.16
N VAL A 455 -5.77 20.72 -6.54
CA VAL A 455 -6.32 20.46 -7.88
C VAL A 455 -7.70 21.12 -8.02
N LEU A 456 -8.61 20.90 -7.09
CA LEU A 456 -9.97 21.41 -7.16
C LEU A 456 -10.03 22.94 -7.15
N LEU A 457 -9.17 23.60 -6.40
CA LEU A 457 -9.06 25.06 -6.36
C LEU A 457 -8.63 25.72 -7.68
N GLN A 458 -8.07 24.95 -8.62
CA GLN A 458 -7.77 25.44 -9.97
C GLN A 458 -9.02 25.57 -10.84
N HIS A 459 -10.13 24.93 -10.45
CA HIS A 459 -11.37 25.02 -11.21
C HIS A 459 -11.99 26.44 -11.08
N PRO A 460 -12.36 27.10 -12.20
CA PRO A 460 -12.84 28.48 -12.18
C PRO A 460 -14.08 28.71 -11.33
N GLY A 461 -14.91 27.67 -11.13
CA GLY A 461 -16.16 27.75 -10.36
C GLY A 461 -16.01 27.51 -8.85
N ILE A 462 -14.82 27.16 -8.36
CA ILE A 462 -14.61 26.85 -6.94
C ILE A 462 -13.95 28.06 -6.25
N SER A 463 -14.55 28.55 -5.17
CA SER A 463 -14.00 29.63 -4.35
C SER A 463 -13.22 29.11 -3.14
N ALA A 464 -13.61 27.95 -2.59
CA ALA A 464 -12.92 27.29 -1.49
C ALA A 464 -13.22 25.79 -1.52
N CYS A 465 -12.29 24.99 -1.02
CA CYS A 465 -12.43 23.54 -0.97
C CYS A 465 -11.82 22.99 0.31
N VAL A 466 -12.48 22.00 0.90
CA VAL A 466 -11.99 21.20 2.02
C VAL A 466 -12.24 19.74 1.72
N VAL A 467 -11.17 18.95 1.73
CA VAL A 467 -11.25 17.52 1.48
C VAL A 467 -11.09 16.75 2.80
N ILE A 468 -11.98 15.80 3.04
CA ILE A 468 -12.01 14.97 4.24
C ILE A 468 -12.29 13.52 3.92
N GLY A 469 -11.91 12.62 4.83
CA GLY A 469 -12.32 11.23 4.83
C GLY A 469 -13.61 11.06 5.63
N LEU A 470 -14.63 10.45 5.06
CA LEU A 470 -15.79 9.97 5.80
C LEU A 470 -15.76 8.45 5.92
N PRO A 471 -16.18 7.87 7.05
CA PRO A 471 -16.23 6.43 7.21
C PRO A 471 -17.00 5.75 6.08
N ASP A 472 -16.40 4.72 5.51
CA ASP A 472 -16.96 3.92 4.41
C ASP A 472 -16.67 2.45 4.66
N SER A 473 -17.69 1.60 4.49
CA SER A 473 -17.59 0.18 4.79
C SER A 473 -16.65 -0.59 3.86
N ARG A 474 -16.46 -0.09 2.63
CA ARG A 474 -15.60 -0.70 1.61
C ARG A 474 -14.20 -0.07 1.58
N LEU A 475 -14.15 1.25 1.65
CA LEU A 475 -12.90 2.00 1.46
C LEU A 475 -12.17 2.32 2.78
N THR A 476 -12.72 2.00 3.91
CA THR A 476 -12.35 2.50 5.25
C THR A 476 -12.73 3.96 5.40
N GLU A 477 -12.24 4.83 4.51
CA GLU A 477 -12.66 6.22 4.38
C GLU A 477 -12.90 6.54 2.90
N MET A 478 -14.03 7.19 2.64
CA MET A 478 -14.36 7.74 1.33
C MET A 478 -13.84 9.17 1.24
N VAL A 479 -13.16 9.50 0.16
CA VAL A 479 -12.72 10.86 -0.12
C VAL A 479 -13.92 11.70 -0.49
N VAL A 480 -14.18 12.75 0.31
CA VAL A 480 -15.29 13.71 0.12
C VAL A 480 -14.72 15.11 0.01
N ALA A 481 -15.14 15.83 -1.02
CA ALA A 481 -14.80 17.24 -1.19
C ALA A 481 -15.99 18.14 -0.82
N CYS A 482 -15.80 18.98 0.17
CA CYS A 482 -16.70 20.08 0.49
C CYS A 482 -16.25 21.31 -0.31
N ILE A 483 -17.10 21.84 -1.16
CA ILE A 483 -16.75 22.94 -2.06
C ILE A 483 -17.66 24.15 -1.84
N ARG A 484 -17.09 25.34 -1.97
CA ARG A 484 -17.85 26.59 -2.09
C ARG A 484 -17.75 27.06 -3.52
N LEU A 485 -18.90 27.37 -4.08
CA LEU A 485 -18.99 27.91 -5.43
C LEU A 485 -18.66 29.41 -5.45
N LYS A 486 -18.19 29.91 -6.57
CA LYS A 486 -18.14 31.36 -6.84
C LYS A 486 -19.50 31.87 -7.26
N ASP A 487 -19.68 33.16 -7.16
CA ASP A 487 -20.85 33.85 -7.73
C ASP A 487 -20.96 33.49 -9.23
N ASN A 488 -22.16 33.36 -9.74
CA ASN A 488 -22.49 32.91 -11.11
C ASN A 488 -22.24 31.43 -11.40
N TRP A 489 -21.96 30.59 -10.37
CA TRP A 489 -21.93 29.15 -10.51
C TRP A 489 -23.01 28.48 -9.67
N GLN A 490 -23.66 27.47 -10.26
CA GLN A 490 -24.71 26.69 -9.59
C GLN A 490 -24.35 25.20 -9.63
N TRP A 491 -24.72 24.51 -8.56
CA TRP A 491 -24.60 23.06 -8.50
C TRP A 491 -25.80 22.41 -9.16
N THR A 492 -25.57 21.48 -10.07
CA THR A 492 -26.64 20.72 -10.74
C THR A 492 -26.43 19.23 -10.46
N ASP A 493 -27.43 18.61 -9.83
CA ASP A 493 -27.49 17.16 -9.81
C ASP A 493 -28.02 16.65 -11.15
N SER A 494 -27.49 15.52 -11.63
CA SER A 494 -27.78 14.95 -12.96
C SER A 494 -29.25 14.58 -13.21
N SER A 495 -30.12 14.82 -12.25
CA SER A 495 -31.58 14.47 -12.29
C SER A 495 -32.51 15.66 -12.45
N SER A 496 -32.04 16.88 -12.46
CA SER A 496 -32.95 18.07 -12.58
C SER A 496 -32.92 18.66 -14.00
N ASN A 497 -33.94 18.34 -14.78
CA ASN A 497 -34.27 18.99 -16.06
C ASN A 497 -34.83 20.41 -15.88
N HIS A 498 -34.21 21.27 -15.09
CA HIS A 498 -34.63 22.65 -15.02
C HIS A 498 -33.89 23.52 -16.05
N PRO A 499 -34.56 24.41 -16.77
CA PRO A 499 -33.94 25.27 -17.75
C PRO A 499 -32.95 26.21 -17.04
N VAL A 500 -31.71 26.05 -17.37
CA VAL A 500 -30.59 26.85 -16.84
C VAL A 500 -30.70 28.27 -17.43
N ASN A 501 -30.71 29.25 -16.57
CA ASN A 501 -30.60 30.65 -16.97
C ASN A 501 -29.29 30.84 -17.77
N LYS A 502 -29.36 31.45 -18.97
CA LYS A 502 -28.24 31.50 -19.94
C LYS A 502 -26.94 32.14 -19.42
N ASN A 503 -26.96 32.77 -18.24
CA ASN A 503 -25.83 33.48 -17.64
C ASN A 503 -25.24 32.79 -16.41
N VAL A 504 -25.62 31.54 -16.10
CA VAL A 504 -25.15 30.80 -14.92
C VAL A 504 -24.37 29.56 -15.35
N HIS A 505 -23.15 29.44 -14.92
CA HIS A 505 -22.32 28.25 -15.16
C HIS A 505 -22.73 27.10 -14.23
N CYS A 506 -22.86 25.90 -14.78
CA CYS A 506 -23.24 24.72 -14.02
C CYS A 506 -22.03 23.86 -13.64
N LEU A 507 -22.02 23.36 -12.42
CA LEU A 507 -21.03 22.46 -11.89
C LEU A 507 -21.71 21.22 -11.32
N SER A 508 -21.16 20.04 -11.63
CA SER A 508 -21.67 18.76 -11.12
C SER A 508 -20.52 17.85 -10.65
N SER A 509 -20.87 16.79 -9.94
CA SER A 509 -19.92 15.77 -9.51
C SER A 509 -19.12 15.21 -10.70
N THR A 510 -19.79 14.92 -11.81
CA THR A 510 -19.16 14.38 -13.03
C THR A 510 -18.16 15.36 -13.64
N VAL A 511 -18.52 16.65 -13.72
CA VAL A 511 -17.62 17.69 -14.25
C VAL A 511 -16.36 17.80 -13.40
N LEU A 512 -16.48 17.82 -12.08
CA LEU A 512 -15.33 17.90 -11.18
C LEU A 512 -14.48 16.63 -11.19
N GLN A 513 -15.10 15.45 -11.31
CA GLN A 513 -14.32 14.21 -11.44
C GLN A 513 -13.54 14.18 -12.74
N ASN A 514 -14.11 14.63 -13.84
CA ASN A 514 -13.41 14.74 -15.12
C ASN A 514 -12.29 15.79 -15.04
N PHE A 515 -12.54 16.94 -14.46
CA PHE A 515 -11.54 17.96 -14.21
C PHE A 515 -10.35 17.40 -13.39
N CYS A 516 -10.62 16.62 -12.34
CA CYS A 516 -9.56 15.97 -11.58
C CYS A 516 -8.73 15.00 -12.45
N ARG A 517 -9.36 14.27 -13.38
CA ARG A 517 -8.67 13.37 -14.33
C ARG A 517 -7.82 14.16 -15.33
N GLU A 518 -8.35 15.24 -15.88
CA GLU A 518 -7.63 16.16 -16.78
C GLU A 518 -6.42 16.81 -16.13
N LYS A 519 -6.44 16.94 -14.80
CA LYS A 519 -5.32 17.42 -13.97
C LYS A 519 -4.44 16.30 -13.43
N ASP A 520 -4.49 15.13 -14.05
CA ASP A 520 -3.67 13.95 -13.74
C ASP A 520 -3.79 13.44 -12.29
N LEU A 521 -4.91 13.73 -11.61
CA LEU A 521 -5.15 13.19 -10.28
C LEU A 521 -5.48 11.70 -10.37
N THR A 522 -4.71 10.86 -9.69
CA THR A 522 -4.91 9.40 -9.70
C THR A 522 -6.32 9.03 -9.22
N GLY A 523 -6.95 8.06 -9.86
CA GLY A 523 -8.36 7.73 -9.71
C GLY A 523 -8.85 7.44 -8.29
N PHE A 524 -8.01 6.91 -7.39
CA PHE A 524 -8.36 6.68 -5.99
C PHE A 524 -8.34 7.97 -5.14
N LYS A 525 -7.64 9.02 -5.58
CA LYS A 525 -7.60 10.34 -4.96
C LYS A 525 -8.80 11.21 -5.36
N ILE A 526 -9.45 10.90 -6.46
CA ILE A 526 -10.61 11.65 -6.95
C ILE A 526 -11.77 11.50 -5.97
N PRO A 527 -12.35 12.61 -5.47
CA PRO A 527 -13.48 12.55 -4.55
C PRO A 527 -14.65 11.74 -5.11
N LYS A 528 -15.17 10.84 -4.30
CA LYS A 528 -16.36 10.04 -4.64
C LYS A 528 -17.66 10.79 -4.39
N LYS A 529 -17.63 11.80 -3.51
CA LYS A 529 -18.75 12.65 -3.18
C LYS A 529 -18.30 14.11 -3.11
N PHE A 530 -19.13 14.99 -3.65
CA PHE A 530 -18.99 16.43 -3.52
C PHE A 530 -20.16 16.97 -2.73
N VAL A 531 -19.88 17.93 -1.84
CA VAL A 531 -20.90 18.60 -1.01
C VAL A 531 -20.73 20.09 -1.15
N VAL A 532 -21.79 20.78 -1.57
CA VAL A 532 -21.77 22.24 -1.64
C VAL A 532 -21.91 22.81 -0.23
N TRP A 533 -20.90 23.55 0.20
CA TRP A 533 -20.84 24.20 1.50
C TRP A 533 -21.28 25.65 1.40
N LYS A 534 -22.39 26.00 2.06
CA LYS A 534 -23.04 27.31 1.88
C LYS A 534 -22.42 28.43 2.71
N THR A 535 -21.81 28.08 3.86
CA THR A 535 -21.23 29.05 4.81
C THR A 535 -19.72 29.14 4.67
N GLN A 536 -19.07 29.96 5.47
CA GLN A 536 -17.60 29.88 5.61
C GLN A 536 -17.20 28.59 6.31
N PHE A 537 -16.07 28.00 5.90
CA PHE A 537 -15.54 26.83 6.60
C PHE A 537 -15.13 27.20 8.03
N PRO A 538 -15.34 26.31 8.99
CA PRO A 538 -14.94 26.55 10.37
C PRO A 538 -13.43 26.70 10.49
N MET A 539 -13.01 27.76 11.19
CA MET A 539 -11.61 28.12 11.37
C MET A 539 -11.29 28.23 12.86
N THR A 540 -10.02 28.00 13.23
CA THR A 540 -9.52 28.33 14.56
C THR A 540 -9.39 29.86 14.69
N THR A 541 -9.21 30.35 15.94
CA THR A 541 -8.92 31.75 16.24
C THR A 541 -7.64 32.27 15.55
N THR A 542 -6.75 31.35 15.19
CA THR A 542 -5.49 31.64 14.44
C THR A 542 -5.63 31.48 12.93
N GLY A 543 -6.86 31.33 12.40
CA GLY A 543 -7.13 31.21 10.97
C GLY A 543 -6.78 29.83 10.37
N LYS A 544 -6.61 28.77 11.18
CA LYS A 544 -6.42 27.42 10.67
C LYS A 544 -7.75 26.71 10.47
N LEU A 545 -7.88 26.01 9.35
CA LEU A 545 -9.07 25.23 9.00
C LEU A 545 -9.29 24.07 9.98
N ARG A 546 -10.52 23.93 10.46
CA ARG A 546 -10.97 22.86 11.38
C ARG A 546 -11.66 21.73 10.60
N ARG A 547 -10.86 20.87 9.99
CA ARG A 547 -11.39 19.70 9.27
C ARG A 547 -12.17 18.73 10.16
N ASP A 548 -11.81 18.64 11.43
CA ASP A 548 -12.52 17.88 12.46
C ASP A 548 -14.00 18.33 12.55
N GLN A 549 -14.22 19.63 12.60
CA GLN A 549 -15.56 20.20 12.68
C GLN A 549 -16.35 20.01 11.37
N VAL A 550 -15.71 20.23 10.21
CA VAL A 550 -16.34 19.95 8.90
C VAL A 550 -16.77 18.48 8.82
N ARG A 551 -15.92 17.56 9.28
CA ARG A 551 -16.23 16.13 9.33
C ARG A 551 -17.40 15.83 10.26
N ALA A 552 -17.41 16.40 11.46
CA ALA A 552 -18.49 16.21 12.44
C ALA A 552 -19.84 16.70 11.90
N GLU A 553 -19.88 17.88 11.28
CA GLU A 553 -21.09 18.41 10.67
C GLU A 553 -21.63 17.50 9.58
N LEU A 554 -20.78 17.01 8.66
CA LEU A 554 -21.23 16.08 7.62
C LEU A 554 -21.69 14.73 8.16
N MET A 555 -21.13 14.25 9.26
CA MET A 555 -21.59 13.03 9.90
C MET A 555 -22.95 13.20 10.57
N SER A 556 -23.23 14.36 11.16
CA SER A 556 -24.54 14.66 11.76
C SER A 556 -25.65 14.76 10.71
N TYR A 557 -25.37 15.32 9.53
CA TYR A 557 -26.32 15.33 8.40
C TYR A 557 -26.65 13.93 7.86
N ARG A 558 -25.78 12.94 7.99
CA ARG A 558 -26.05 11.55 7.59
C ARG A 558 -27.06 10.83 8.51
N GLN A 559 -27.32 11.34 9.70
CA GLN A 559 -28.29 10.77 10.65
C GLN A 559 -29.72 11.33 10.45
N LEU A 560 -29.90 12.33 9.59
CA LEU A 560 -31.21 12.87 9.25
C LEU A 560 -31.82 12.08 8.07
N PRO A 561 -33.14 11.84 8.07
CA PRO A 561 -33.81 11.15 6.96
C PRO A 561 -33.70 11.96 5.65
N PRO A 562 -33.77 11.31 4.47
CA PRO A 562 -33.43 11.90 3.17
C PRO A 562 -34.36 13.06 2.71
N SER A 563 -35.37 13.39 3.46
CA SER A 563 -36.34 14.46 3.12
C SER A 563 -35.89 15.89 3.40
N ARG A 564 -34.62 16.12 3.83
CA ARG A 564 -34.08 17.47 4.11
C ARG A 564 -32.72 17.77 3.48
N LEU A 565 -32.34 17.03 2.44
CA LEU A 565 -31.14 17.33 1.63
C LEU A 565 -31.51 18.11 0.37
#